data_8b8ef288736e018ebc46597674a1f6df
#
_entry.id   8b8ef288736e018ebc46597674a1f6df
#
_cell.length_a   1.000
_cell.length_b   1.000
_cell.length_c   1.000
_cell.angle_alpha   90.00
_cell.angle_beta   90.00
_cell.angle_gamma   90.00
#
_symmetry.space_group_name_H-M   'P 1'
#
loop_
_entity.id
_entity.type
_entity.pdbx_description
1 polymer ?
#
loop_
_entity_poly.entity_id
_entity_poly.type
_entity_poly.pdbx_seq_one_letter_code
_entity_poly.pdbx_strand_id
1 'polypeptide(L)'
;MRLLIVDDSNMIRSRISRVVQSGGLANISLVGLARNGAEALRVARATQPDVVTMDLTMPEMDGIECIREMLRILPRTNILVVSALSDKATAIQALHLGARGFVAKPFSDDELKIALLDVVEGK
;
A
#
# COMPACT_ATOMS: atom_id res chain seq x y z
N MET A 1 13.28 -1.29 -5.48
CA MET A 1 12.26 -0.49 -4.75
C MET A 1 11.87 -1.22 -3.47
N ARG A 2 11.82 -0.52 -2.39
CA ARG A 2 11.54 -1.07 -1.05
C ARG A 2 10.04 -0.96 -0.79
N LEU A 3 9.39 -2.08 -0.51
CA LEU A 3 7.94 -2.17 -0.34
C LEU A 3 7.53 -2.43 1.11
N LEU A 4 6.59 -1.64 1.61
CA LEU A 4 5.89 -1.87 2.86
C LEU A 4 4.44 -2.25 2.55
N ILE A 5 3.95 -3.32 3.15
CA ILE A 5 2.55 -3.77 3.00
C ILE A 5 1.79 -3.46 4.28
N VAL A 6 0.72 -2.68 4.16
CA VAL A 6 -0.13 -2.28 5.29
C VAL A 6 -1.55 -2.79 5.08
N ASP A 7 -1.96 -3.76 5.88
CA ASP A 7 -3.31 -4.34 5.82
C ASP A 7 -3.56 -5.08 7.13
N ASP A 8 -4.75 -5.01 7.68
CA ASP A 8 -5.07 -5.71 8.92
C ASP A 8 -5.36 -7.20 8.70
N SER A 9 -5.52 -7.64 7.45
CA SER A 9 -5.76 -9.03 7.12
C SER A 9 -4.46 -9.79 6.87
N ASN A 10 -4.19 -10.82 7.65
CA ASN A 10 -3.06 -11.73 7.43
C ASN A 10 -3.09 -12.33 6.03
N MET A 11 -4.28 -12.71 5.59
CA MET A 11 -4.47 -13.36 4.29
C MET A 11 -4.07 -12.42 3.15
N ILE A 12 -4.48 -11.16 3.23
CA ILE A 12 -4.16 -10.16 2.21
C ILE A 12 -2.67 -9.84 2.23
N ARG A 13 -2.07 -9.62 3.42
CA ARG A 13 -0.63 -9.37 3.52
C ARG A 13 0.17 -10.51 2.89
N SER A 14 -0.20 -11.74 3.22
CA SER A 14 0.48 -12.92 2.69
C SER A 14 0.34 -13.02 1.17
N ARG A 15 -0.85 -12.72 0.66
CA ARG A 15 -1.11 -12.77 -0.77
C ARG A 15 -0.28 -11.74 -1.53
N ILE A 16 -0.26 -10.50 -1.06
CA ILE A 16 0.52 -9.43 -1.70
C ILE A 16 2.01 -9.78 -1.65
N SER A 17 2.49 -10.24 -0.50
CA SER A 17 3.87 -10.65 -0.32
C SER A 17 4.26 -11.75 -1.33
N ARG A 18 3.41 -12.76 -1.48
CA ARG A 18 3.66 -13.86 -2.41
C ARG A 18 3.69 -13.39 -3.87
N VAL A 19 2.78 -12.52 -4.26
CA VAL A 19 2.75 -11.97 -5.62
C VAL A 19 4.04 -11.20 -5.89
N VAL A 20 4.48 -10.38 -4.95
CA VAL A 20 5.71 -9.59 -5.11
C VAL A 20 6.93 -10.49 -5.22
N GLN A 21 7.01 -11.52 -4.38
CA GLN A 21 8.19 -12.39 -4.32
C GLN A 21 8.29 -13.38 -5.46
N SER A 22 7.15 -13.81 -6.02
CA SER A 22 7.13 -14.87 -7.03
C SER A 22 6.68 -14.39 -8.41
N GLY A 23 6.23 -13.16 -8.54
CA GLY A 23 5.49 -12.71 -9.71
C GLY A 23 6.26 -11.97 -10.77
N GLY A 24 7.59 -12.01 -10.77
CA GLY A 24 8.36 -11.28 -11.78
C GLY A 24 8.55 -9.79 -11.46
N LEU A 25 8.31 -9.38 -10.24
CA LEU A 25 8.54 -8.01 -9.78
C LEU A 25 9.92 -7.92 -9.14
N ALA A 26 10.95 -8.21 -9.94
CA ALA A 26 12.32 -8.38 -9.47
C ALA A 26 12.92 -7.13 -8.82
N ASN A 27 12.40 -5.96 -9.19
CA ASN A 27 12.91 -4.70 -8.67
C ASN A 27 12.24 -4.27 -7.36
N ILE A 28 11.31 -5.07 -6.85
CA ILE A 28 10.59 -4.76 -5.62
C ILE A 28 11.02 -5.72 -4.52
N SER A 29 11.53 -5.16 -3.41
CA SER A 29 11.95 -5.93 -2.24
C SER A 29 11.03 -5.63 -1.07
N LEU A 30 10.46 -6.65 -0.47
CA LEU A 30 9.62 -6.49 0.72
C LEU A 30 10.50 -6.13 1.92
N VAL A 31 10.24 -4.97 2.54
CA VAL A 31 11.03 -4.50 3.69
C VAL A 31 10.22 -4.47 4.97
N GLY A 32 8.91 -4.61 4.91
CA GLY A 32 8.12 -4.62 6.13
C GLY A 32 6.66 -4.97 5.88
N LEU A 33 6.00 -5.38 6.96
CA LEU A 33 4.58 -5.67 7.01
C LEU A 33 4.01 -4.92 8.21
N ALA A 34 2.83 -4.33 8.05
CA ALA A 34 2.15 -3.66 9.15
C ALA A 34 0.66 -3.99 9.10
N ARG A 35 0.06 -4.16 10.27
CA ARG A 35 -1.35 -4.55 10.38
C ARG A 35 -2.26 -3.42 10.85
N ASN A 36 -1.69 -2.26 11.14
CA ASN A 36 -2.45 -1.07 11.52
C ASN A 36 -1.64 0.19 11.23
N GLY A 37 -2.28 1.35 11.35
CA GLY A 37 -1.67 2.61 10.99
C GLY A 37 -0.47 2.99 11.85
N ALA A 38 -0.56 2.79 13.16
CA ALA A 38 0.55 3.12 14.08
C ALA A 38 1.78 2.28 13.76
N GLU A 39 1.59 0.98 13.54
CA GLU A 39 2.67 0.08 13.15
C GLU A 39 3.24 0.47 11.79
N ALA A 40 2.38 0.85 10.85
CA ALA A 40 2.80 1.28 9.52
C ALA A 40 3.73 2.49 9.59
N LEU A 41 3.39 3.49 10.39
CA LEU A 41 4.22 4.69 10.53
C LEU A 41 5.56 4.35 11.19
N ARG A 42 5.55 3.49 12.20
CA ARG A 42 6.78 3.05 12.87
C ARG A 42 7.71 2.31 11.90
N VAL A 43 7.16 1.34 11.17
CA VAL A 43 7.94 0.57 10.20
C VAL A 43 8.41 1.45 9.04
N ALA A 44 7.56 2.38 8.59
CA ALA A 44 7.93 3.31 7.52
C ALA A 44 9.13 4.17 7.91
N ARG A 45 9.16 4.67 9.14
CA ARG A 45 10.30 5.46 9.62
C ARG A 45 11.59 4.63 9.66
N ALA A 46 11.47 3.37 10.06
CA ALA A 46 12.62 2.48 10.20
C ALA A 46 13.15 2.00 8.85
N THR A 47 12.28 1.75 7.88
CA THR A 47 12.65 1.11 6.60
C THR A 47 12.71 2.06 5.41
N GLN A 48 12.11 3.24 5.49
CA GLN A 48 12.08 4.22 4.41
C GLN A 48 11.62 3.61 3.07
N PRO A 49 10.36 3.10 3.01
CA PRO A 49 9.91 2.43 1.79
C PRO A 49 9.73 3.39 0.62
N ASP A 50 9.97 2.89 -0.58
CA ASP A 50 9.72 3.63 -1.83
C ASP A 50 8.28 3.47 -2.29
N VAL A 51 7.65 2.36 -1.93
CA VAL A 51 6.28 2.05 -2.30
C VAL A 51 5.56 1.39 -1.12
N VAL A 52 4.29 1.73 -0.94
CA VAL A 52 3.47 1.22 0.16
C VAL A 52 2.13 0.78 -0.40
N THR A 53 1.70 -0.44 -0.06
CA THR A 53 0.31 -0.84 -0.29
C THR A 53 -0.46 -0.52 0.98
N MET A 54 -1.58 0.21 0.86
CA MET A 54 -2.31 0.74 2.00
C MET A 54 -3.78 0.34 1.97
N ASP A 55 -4.19 -0.42 2.98
CA ASP A 55 -5.60 -0.70 3.24
C ASP A 55 -6.25 0.55 3.87
N LEU A 56 -7.44 0.89 3.45
CA LEU A 56 -8.15 2.07 3.98
C LEU A 56 -8.96 1.79 5.23
N THR A 57 -9.36 0.53 5.45
CA THR A 57 -10.20 0.15 6.57
C THR A 57 -9.39 -0.65 7.59
N MET A 58 -8.89 0.04 8.61
CA MET A 58 -8.09 -0.58 9.67
C MET A 58 -8.56 -0.08 11.04
N PRO A 59 -8.38 -0.90 12.09
CA PRO A 59 -8.72 -0.45 13.44
C PRO A 59 -7.80 0.69 13.92
N GLU A 60 -8.34 1.52 14.78
CA GLU A 60 -7.65 2.63 15.48
C GLU A 60 -7.37 3.82 14.57
N MET A 61 -6.46 3.70 13.64
CA MET A 61 -6.13 4.77 12.69
C MET A 61 -6.58 4.35 11.30
N ASP A 62 -7.48 5.09 10.66
CA ASP A 62 -7.93 4.74 9.32
C ASP A 62 -6.85 5.02 8.28
N GLY A 63 -7.03 4.44 7.08
CA GLY A 63 -6.05 4.54 6.02
C GLY A 63 -5.81 5.97 5.53
N ILE A 64 -6.83 6.82 5.56
CA ILE A 64 -6.71 8.22 5.12
C ILE A 64 -5.77 8.98 6.06
N GLU A 65 -5.96 8.83 7.35
CA GLU A 65 -5.08 9.47 8.34
C GLU A 65 -3.66 8.93 8.21
N CYS A 66 -3.53 7.62 8.02
CA CYS A 66 -2.23 6.98 7.85
C CYS A 66 -1.52 7.51 6.60
N ILE A 67 -2.22 7.65 5.48
CA ILE A 67 -1.65 8.21 4.24
C ILE A 67 -1.17 9.64 4.47
N ARG A 68 -1.99 10.46 5.13
CA ARG A 68 -1.63 11.85 5.40
C ARG A 68 -0.34 11.94 6.21
N GLU A 69 -0.24 11.15 7.29
CA GLU A 69 0.95 11.14 8.14
C GLU A 69 2.14 10.54 7.43
N MET A 70 1.95 9.49 6.65
CA MET A 70 3.04 8.86 5.92
C MET A 70 3.64 9.79 4.87
N LEU A 71 2.81 10.52 4.14
CA LEU A 71 3.30 11.47 3.14
C LEU A 71 3.96 12.69 3.78
N ARG A 72 3.61 13.00 5.03
CA ARG A 72 4.29 14.07 5.78
C ARG A 72 5.71 13.67 6.11
N ILE A 73 5.94 12.42 6.52
CA ILE A 73 7.27 11.93 6.89
C ILE A 73 8.07 11.38 5.71
N LEU A 74 7.38 10.88 4.68
CA LEU A 74 8.01 10.31 3.48
C LEU A 74 7.30 10.86 2.25
N PRO A 75 7.56 12.14 1.89
CA PRO A 75 6.79 12.78 0.81
C PRO A 75 6.99 12.17 -0.58
N ARG A 76 8.02 11.36 -0.76
CA ARG A 76 8.30 10.73 -2.06
C ARG A 76 7.85 9.28 -2.17
N THR A 77 7.31 8.71 -1.10
CA THR A 77 6.85 7.33 -1.17
C THR A 77 5.61 7.23 -2.06
N ASN A 78 5.54 6.16 -2.84
CA ASN A 78 4.41 5.92 -3.74
C ASN A 78 3.40 5.02 -3.02
N ILE A 79 2.21 5.51 -2.79
CA ILE A 79 1.17 4.75 -2.08
C ILE A 79 0.17 4.17 -3.08
N LEU A 80 0.01 2.85 -3.04
CA LEU A 80 -1.03 2.14 -3.77
C LEU A 80 -2.11 1.74 -2.75
N VAL A 81 -3.31 2.28 -2.94
CA VAL A 81 -4.45 1.94 -2.09
C VAL A 81 -4.99 0.58 -2.50
N VAL A 82 -5.18 -0.32 -1.54
CA VAL A 82 -5.76 -1.65 -1.74
C VAL A 82 -6.97 -1.77 -0.83
N SER A 83 -8.18 -1.65 -1.40
CA SER A 83 -9.37 -1.56 -0.57
C SER A 83 -10.60 -2.12 -1.29
N ALA A 84 -11.68 -2.34 -0.52
CA ALA A 84 -12.93 -2.84 -1.10
C ALA A 84 -13.53 -1.83 -2.07
N LEU A 85 -14.23 -2.32 -3.08
CA LEU A 85 -14.90 -1.45 -4.05
C LEU A 85 -15.94 -0.53 -3.38
N SER A 86 -16.53 -0.99 -2.30
CA SER A 86 -17.48 -0.18 -1.51
C SER A 86 -16.82 1.06 -0.89
N ASP A 87 -15.49 1.10 -0.80
CA ASP A 87 -14.74 2.22 -0.26
C ASP A 87 -14.24 3.17 -1.35
N LYS A 88 -14.85 3.14 -2.53
CA LYS A 88 -14.40 3.92 -3.69
C LYS A 88 -14.31 5.42 -3.40
N ALA A 89 -15.29 5.98 -2.68
CA ALA A 89 -15.26 7.40 -2.32
C ALA A 89 -14.05 7.74 -1.45
N THR A 90 -13.71 6.87 -0.50
CA THR A 90 -12.54 7.04 0.34
C THR A 90 -11.26 6.89 -0.46
N ALA A 91 -11.25 5.97 -1.43
CA ALA A 91 -10.10 5.80 -2.33
C ALA A 91 -9.84 7.06 -3.16
N ILE A 92 -10.90 7.70 -3.66
CA ILE A 92 -10.78 8.96 -4.39
C ILE A 92 -10.18 10.03 -3.49
N GLN A 93 -10.62 10.11 -2.23
CA GLN A 93 -10.06 11.04 -1.25
C GLN A 93 -8.56 10.78 -1.06
N ALA A 94 -8.15 9.51 -0.99
CA ALA A 94 -6.75 9.14 -0.86
C ALA A 94 -5.93 9.61 -2.05
N LEU A 95 -6.47 9.50 -3.26
CA LEU A 95 -5.80 9.99 -4.47
C LEU A 95 -5.61 11.50 -4.42
N HIS A 96 -6.59 12.24 -3.92
CA HIS A 96 -6.48 13.69 -3.74
C HIS A 96 -5.40 14.07 -2.73
N LEU A 97 -5.15 13.21 -1.74
CA LEU A 97 -4.10 13.44 -0.75
C LEU A 97 -2.70 13.13 -1.29
N GLY A 98 -2.60 12.41 -2.39
CA GLY A 98 -1.32 12.08 -2.99
C GLY A 98 -1.04 10.60 -3.22
N ALA A 99 -1.99 9.71 -2.92
CA ALA A 99 -1.84 8.31 -3.31
C ALA A 99 -1.77 8.22 -4.85
N ARG A 100 -1.02 7.25 -5.34
CA ARG A 100 -0.69 7.16 -6.77
C ARG A 100 -1.53 6.16 -7.53
N GLY A 101 -2.27 5.31 -6.85
CA GLY A 101 -3.10 4.32 -7.51
C GLY A 101 -4.06 3.62 -6.57
N PHE A 102 -4.92 2.80 -7.14
CA PHE A 102 -5.94 2.06 -6.41
C PHE A 102 -6.16 0.71 -7.07
N VAL A 103 -6.28 -0.33 -6.25
CA VAL A 103 -6.74 -1.65 -6.71
C VAL A 103 -7.83 -2.14 -5.75
N ALA A 104 -8.91 -2.66 -6.32
CA ALA A 104 -10.08 -3.10 -5.54
C ALA A 104 -9.91 -4.55 -5.08
N LYS A 105 -10.36 -4.83 -3.86
CA LYS A 105 -10.49 -6.19 -3.34
C LYS A 105 -11.86 -6.75 -3.77
N PRO A 106 -11.96 -8.00 -4.16
CA PRO A 106 -10.85 -8.94 -4.38
C PRO A 106 -10.11 -8.63 -5.69
N PHE A 107 -8.82 -8.84 -5.70
CA PHE A 107 -7.99 -8.60 -6.88
C PHE A 107 -7.34 -9.90 -7.34
N SER A 108 -7.05 -9.98 -8.65
CA SER A 108 -6.25 -11.06 -9.19
C SER A 108 -4.77 -10.72 -9.02
N ASP A 109 -3.92 -11.72 -9.15
CA ASP A 109 -2.46 -11.50 -9.11
C ASP A 109 -2.03 -10.51 -10.19
N ASP A 110 -2.61 -10.63 -11.39
CA ASP A 110 -2.28 -9.75 -12.51
C ASP A 110 -2.73 -8.32 -12.26
N GLU A 111 -3.91 -8.13 -11.69
CA GLU A 111 -4.40 -6.78 -11.34
C GLU A 111 -3.47 -6.10 -10.36
N LEU A 112 -3.02 -6.84 -9.34
CA LEU A 112 -2.09 -6.30 -8.35
C LEU A 112 -0.74 -5.97 -8.98
N LYS A 113 -0.20 -6.85 -9.83
CA LYS A 113 1.06 -6.62 -10.52
C LYS A 113 1.01 -5.36 -11.38
N ILE A 114 -0.06 -5.21 -12.17
CA ILE A 114 -0.23 -4.04 -13.04
C ILE A 114 -0.29 -2.77 -12.20
N ALA A 115 -1.06 -2.79 -11.12
CA ALA A 115 -1.20 -1.62 -10.24
C ALA A 115 0.14 -1.24 -9.59
N LEU A 116 0.89 -2.23 -9.13
CA LEU A 116 2.21 -1.98 -8.53
C LEU A 116 3.19 -1.42 -9.55
N LEU A 117 3.22 -1.98 -10.75
CA LEU A 117 4.12 -1.49 -11.80
C LEU A 117 3.79 -0.05 -12.19
N ASP A 118 2.51 0.28 -12.31
CA ASP A 118 2.09 1.65 -12.63
C ASP A 118 2.54 2.65 -11.57
N VAL A 119 2.39 2.30 -10.31
CA VAL A 119 2.77 3.17 -9.19
C VAL A 119 4.29 3.32 -9.13
N VAL A 120 5.03 2.23 -9.30
CA VAL A 120 6.50 2.22 -9.26
C VAL A 120 7.09 3.01 -10.42
N GLU A 121 6.48 2.93 -11.61
CA GLU A 121 6.94 3.66 -12.78
C GLU A 121 6.52 5.13 -12.77
N GLY A 122 5.70 5.54 -11.82
CA GLY A 122 5.28 6.92 -11.68
C GLY A 122 4.25 7.38 -12.70
N LYS A 123 3.46 6.46 -13.20
CA LYS A 123 2.44 6.77 -14.21
C LYS A 123 1.04 6.87 -13.64
#